data_15be75410fd24887a9e9ef37731f0b39
#
_entry.id   15be75410fd24887a9e9ef37731f0b39
#
_cell.length_a   1.000
_cell.length_b   1.000
_cell.length_c   1.000
_cell.angle_alpha   90.00
_cell.angle_beta   90.00
_cell.angle_gamma   90.00
#
_symmetry.space_group_name_H-M   'P 1'
#
loop_
_entity.id
_entity.type
_entity.pdbx_description
1 polymer ?
#
loop_
_entity_poly.entity_id
_entity_poly.type
_entity_poly.pdbx_seq_one_letter_code
_entity_poly.pdbx_strand_id
1 'polypeptide(L)'
;KDKFFDEKLYSDLKLPSADVAINKDDHYPPISEGIPSADVQDIPAPRQIFSSGESNEVQLRRLGELMWVYVETLPSTSWPITKNYLEASSMLILDADPDAGIMHVQYSDAINLKITIEHGIKEASTEIFMSSYNPDNADNADESKSAKQDPEFIQQELSKIVQFFASSASSFSGTSLAAQNLNDRKKAKIFNVNDQAIIQLNLGFDRAWSAVSRALKAGNITSNDIDRDNGIFLVSYSVESESKSWFSFLNFNDEEINDSLLLGESAEFRILLESKNDKTNIIVDSLEGTKEEADALLSKINELLS
;
A
#
# COMPACT_ATOMS: atom_id res chain seq x y z
N LYS A 1 27.07 27.58 19.78
CA LYS A 1 26.29 28.78 20.22
C LYS A 1 25.26 29.03 19.14
N ASP A 2 24.05 28.67 19.45
CA ASP A 2 22.89 28.64 18.56
C ASP A 2 22.47 30.08 18.20
N LYS A 3 22.47 30.37 16.90
CA LYS A 3 22.04 31.66 16.35
C LYS A 3 20.55 31.68 15.93
N PHE A 4 19.77 30.70 16.38
CA PHE A 4 18.34 30.58 15.98
C PHE A 4 17.36 31.26 16.93
N PHE A 5 17.82 31.88 18.03
CA PHE A 5 16.93 32.52 19.00
C PHE A 5 16.78 34.05 18.84
N ASP A 6 17.35 34.66 17.79
CA ASP A 6 17.28 36.11 17.56
C ASP A 6 16.43 36.50 16.32
N GLU A 7 15.50 35.66 15.88
CA GLU A 7 14.53 36.09 14.89
C GLU A 7 13.47 36.98 15.53
N LYS A 8 13.43 38.25 15.08
CA LYS A 8 12.39 39.20 15.46
C LYS A 8 11.04 38.64 15.02
N LEU A 9 10.15 38.39 15.98
CA LEU A 9 8.73 38.15 15.73
C LEU A 9 8.23 39.29 14.83
N TYR A 10 7.80 38.97 13.62
CA TYR A 10 7.13 39.90 12.76
C TYR A 10 5.80 40.29 13.41
N SER A 11 5.47 41.59 13.34
CA SER A 11 4.19 42.11 13.86
C SER A 11 3.05 41.39 13.15
N ASP A 12 1.98 41.10 13.92
CA ASP A 12 0.76 40.47 13.42
C ASP A 12 0.28 41.10 12.11
N LEU A 13 -0.07 40.27 11.13
CA LEU A 13 -0.65 40.66 9.86
C LEU A 13 -1.91 41.45 10.14
N LYS A 14 -1.92 42.76 9.78
CA LYS A 14 -3.12 43.58 9.84
C LYS A 14 -4.04 43.17 8.69
N LEU A 15 -5.22 42.66 9.05
CA LEU A 15 -6.30 42.40 8.09
C LEU A 15 -6.69 43.70 7.38
N PRO A 16 -6.97 43.68 6.07
CA PRO A 16 -7.56 44.79 5.36
C PRO A 16 -8.90 45.17 6.01
N SER A 17 -9.25 46.49 5.89
CA SER A 17 -10.44 47.04 6.49
C SER A 17 -11.71 46.21 6.23
N ALA A 18 -12.69 46.29 7.14
CA ALA A 18 -13.84 45.42 7.33
C ALA A 18 -14.81 45.20 6.14
N ASP A 19 -14.53 45.76 4.95
CA ASP A 19 -15.39 45.68 3.77
C ASP A 19 -14.98 44.62 2.75
N VAL A 20 -13.91 43.83 3.02
CA VAL A 20 -13.57 42.68 2.20
C VAL A 20 -14.17 41.45 2.85
N ALA A 21 -15.29 40.99 2.30
CA ALA A 21 -15.88 39.70 2.66
C ALA A 21 -14.86 38.60 2.30
N ILE A 22 -14.11 38.16 3.30
CA ILE A 22 -13.29 36.93 3.19
C ILE A 22 -14.29 35.79 3.11
N ASN A 23 -14.36 35.18 1.95
CA ASN A 23 -15.13 33.92 1.79
C ASN A 23 -14.47 32.86 2.64
N LYS A 24 -14.97 32.69 3.85
CA LYS A 24 -14.56 31.59 4.74
C LYS A 24 -15.26 30.31 4.26
N ASP A 25 -14.84 29.83 3.13
CA ASP A 25 -15.12 28.46 2.73
C ASP A 25 -14.20 27.54 3.54
N ASP A 26 -14.56 27.42 4.82
CA ASP A 26 -13.88 26.52 5.76
C ASP A 26 -14.36 25.10 5.46
N HIS A 27 -13.72 24.46 4.49
CA HIS A 27 -13.95 23.05 4.17
C HIS A 27 -13.44 22.13 5.31
N TYR A 28 -12.80 22.69 6.31
CA TYR A 28 -12.39 22.00 7.54
C TYR A 28 -12.99 22.75 8.73
N PRO A 29 -14.09 22.27 9.32
CA PRO A 29 -14.57 22.83 10.57
C PRO A 29 -13.46 22.72 11.63
N PRO A 30 -13.22 23.79 12.41
CA PRO A 30 -12.25 23.70 13.50
C PRO A 30 -12.65 22.55 14.41
N ILE A 31 -11.68 21.74 14.81
CA ILE A 31 -11.88 20.67 15.77
C ILE A 31 -12.43 21.32 17.03
N SER A 32 -13.72 21.15 17.31
CA SER A 32 -14.34 21.66 18.52
C SER A 32 -13.68 20.97 19.69
N GLU A 33 -13.16 21.76 20.64
CA GLU A 33 -12.67 21.27 21.93
C GLU A 33 -13.74 20.39 22.58
N GLY A 34 -13.50 19.08 22.64
CA GLY A 34 -14.42 18.16 23.30
C GLY A 34 -14.67 16.83 22.61
N ILE A 35 -14.01 16.55 21.50
CA ILE A 35 -13.97 15.17 21.01
C ILE A 35 -12.97 14.44 21.91
N PRO A 36 -13.43 13.46 22.76
CA PRO A 36 -12.48 12.63 23.47
C PRO A 36 -11.58 12.01 22.39
N SER A 37 -10.28 12.01 22.63
CA SER A 37 -9.31 11.29 21.82
C SER A 37 -9.63 9.79 21.89
N ALA A 38 -10.69 9.39 21.22
CA ALA A 38 -10.93 8.00 20.90
C ALA A 38 -9.91 7.67 19.82
N ASP A 39 -8.91 6.91 20.24
CA ASP A 39 -7.96 6.16 19.43
C ASP A 39 -7.97 6.48 17.92
N VAL A 40 -7.36 7.61 17.54
CA VAL A 40 -7.06 7.97 16.15
C VAL A 40 -5.93 7.05 15.61
N GLN A 41 -5.57 6.02 16.37
CA GLN A 41 -4.46 5.13 16.09
C GLN A 41 -4.78 4.03 15.07
N ASP A 42 -6.02 3.90 14.62
CA ASP A 42 -6.37 2.80 13.73
C ASP A 42 -6.85 3.33 12.37
N ILE A 43 -5.91 3.78 11.53
CA ILE A 43 -6.20 3.74 10.11
C ILE A 43 -6.12 2.27 9.74
N PRO A 44 -7.25 1.67 9.39
CA PRO A 44 -7.27 0.26 9.11
C PRO A 44 -6.28 -0.03 7.98
N ALA A 45 -5.36 -0.95 8.23
CA ALA A 45 -4.65 -1.61 7.16
C ALA A 45 -5.67 -2.03 6.09
N PRO A 46 -5.30 -2.11 4.80
CA PRO A 46 -6.21 -2.59 3.77
C PRO A 46 -6.90 -3.84 4.29
N ARG A 47 -8.23 -3.76 4.47
CA ARG A 47 -8.96 -4.91 4.97
C ARG A 47 -9.10 -5.89 3.83
N GLN A 48 -8.64 -7.10 4.05
CA GLN A 48 -9.04 -8.24 3.25
C GLN A 48 -10.55 -8.42 3.45
N ILE A 49 -11.33 -8.07 2.43
CA ILE A 49 -12.81 -8.21 2.49
C ILE A 49 -13.20 -9.63 2.09
N PHE A 50 -12.44 -10.23 1.18
CA PHE A 50 -12.69 -11.55 0.66
C PHE A 50 -11.38 -12.22 0.26
N SER A 51 -11.24 -13.51 0.61
CA SER A 51 -10.17 -14.37 0.12
C SER A 51 -10.82 -15.65 -0.36
N SER A 52 -10.42 -16.11 -1.53
CA SER A 52 -10.89 -17.36 -2.09
C SER A 52 -9.78 -18.39 -2.05
N GLY A 53 -10.08 -19.55 -1.49
CA GLY A 53 -9.16 -20.66 -1.38
C GLY A 53 -8.44 -20.75 -0.02
N GLU A 54 -7.72 -21.86 0.19
CA GLU A 54 -6.90 -22.09 1.39
C GLU A 54 -5.61 -21.26 1.41
N SER A 55 -5.21 -20.73 0.24
CA SER A 55 -4.06 -19.83 0.08
C SER A 55 -4.54 -18.38 -0.05
N ASN A 56 -3.84 -17.45 0.59
CA ASN A 56 -4.07 -16.01 0.48
C ASN A 56 -3.61 -15.42 -0.87
N GLU A 57 -3.55 -16.22 -1.92
CA GLU A 57 -2.99 -15.85 -3.23
C GLU A 57 -3.83 -14.83 -3.98
N VAL A 58 -5.15 -14.81 -3.75
CA VAL A 58 -6.07 -13.84 -4.36
C VAL A 58 -6.94 -13.20 -3.29
N GLN A 59 -6.92 -11.87 -3.21
CA GLN A 59 -7.60 -11.12 -2.14
C GLN A 59 -8.30 -9.88 -2.71
N LEU A 60 -9.49 -9.57 -2.22
CA LEU A 60 -10.08 -8.25 -2.36
C LEU A 60 -9.61 -7.37 -1.21
N ARG A 61 -8.92 -6.28 -1.52
CA ARG A 61 -8.39 -5.32 -0.56
C ARG A 61 -9.13 -3.99 -0.66
N ARG A 62 -9.21 -3.29 0.47
CA ARG A 62 -9.86 -1.97 0.58
C ARG A 62 -9.08 -1.04 1.48
N LEU A 63 -8.91 0.19 1.04
CA LEU A 63 -8.38 1.31 1.83
C LEU A 63 -9.28 2.54 1.60
N GLY A 64 -10.10 2.87 2.58
CA GLY A 64 -11.15 3.89 2.40
C GLY A 64 -12.14 3.51 1.30
N GLU A 65 -12.26 4.35 0.28
CA GLU A 65 -13.10 4.08 -0.89
C GLU A 65 -12.36 3.29 -1.98
N LEU A 66 -11.02 3.26 -1.95
CA LEU A 66 -10.22 2.52 -2.92
C LEU A 66 -10.32 1.02 -2.66
N MET A 67 -10.67 0.26 -3.70
CA MET A 67 -10.73 -1.19 -3.68
C MET A 67 -9.96 -1.78 -4.86
N TRP A 68 -9.30 -2.93 -4.64
CA TRP A 68 -8.56 -3.63 -5.70
C TRP A 68 -8.45 -5.12 -5.40
N VAL A 69 -8.28 -5.89 -6.45
CA VAL A 69 -7.92 -7.30 -6.32
C VAL A 69 -6.40 -7.40 -6.28
N TYR A 70 -5.88 -8.03 -5.26
CA TYR A 70 -4.48 -8.41 -5.13
C TYR A 70 -4.33 -9.88 -5.53
N VAL A 71 -3.33 -10.18 -6.35
CA VAL A 71 -3.02 -11.54 -6.83
C VAL A 71 -1.53 -11.80 -6.68
N GLU A 72 -1.14 -12.95 -6.12
CA GLU A 72 0.27 -13.37 -6.01
C GLU A 72 0.75 -14.01 -7.32
N THR A 73 0.72 -13.24 -8.39
CA THR A 73 1.30 -13.60 -9.68
C THR A 73 1.66 -12.36 -10.47
N LEU A 74 2.53 -12.49 -11.47
CA LEU A 74 2.99 -11.38 -12.30
C LEU A 74 1.87 -10.80 -13.17
N PRO A 75 1.90 -9.50 -13.48
CA PRO A 75 0.91 -8.85 -14.36
C PRO A 75 0.75 -9.51 -15.73
N SER A 76 1.84 -9.99 -16.32
CA SER A 76 1.79 -10.70 -17.61
C SER A 76 0.96 -12.00 -17.55
N THR A 77 0.84 -12.62 -16.39
CA THR A 77 -0.03 -13.79 -16.15
C THR A 77 -1.45 -13.37 -15.79
N SER A 78 -1.60 -12.31 -14.99
CA SER A 78 -2.93 -11.80 -14.59
C SER A 78 -3.69 -11.18 -15.76
N TRP A 79 -3.00 -10.60 -16.73
CA TRP A 79 -3.59 -9.98 -17.92
C TRP A 79 -4.53 -10.92 -18.69
N PRO A 80 -4.08 -12.09 -19.18
CA PRO A 80 -4.96 -12.99 -19.94
C PRO A 80 -6.08 -13.59 -19.09
N ILE A 81 -5.85 -13.80 -17.79
CA ILE A 81 -6.89 -14.30 -16.88
C ILE A 81 -7.99 -13.26 -16.72
N THR A 82 -7.62 -11.99 -16.51
CA THR A 82 -8.59 -10.89 -16.43
C THR A 82 -9.37 -10.73 -17.73
N LYS A 83 -8.70 -10.81 -18.88
CA LYS A 83 -9.34 -10.74 -20.19
C LYS A 83 -10.35 -11.88 -20.36
N ASN A 84 -9.99 -13.10 -20.02
CA ASN A 84 -10.91 -14.25 -20.05
C ASN A 84 -12.12 -14.07 -19.13
N TYR A 85 -11.91 -13.50 -17.93
CA TYR A 85 -13.04 -13.16 -17.05
C TYR A 85 -14.03 -12.22 -17.73
N LEU A 86 -13.54 -11.15 -18.35
CA LEU A 86 -14.39 -10.18 -19.03
C LEU A 86 -15.18 -10.81 -20.18
N GLU A 87 -14.52 -11.62 -21.00
CA GLU A 87 -15.17 -12.35 -22.10
C GLU A 87 -16.21 -13.38 -21.60
N ALA A 88 -15.88 -14.14 -20.55
CA ALA A 88 -16.77 -15.11 -19.95
C ALA A 88 -17.98 -14.45 -19.25
N SER A 89 -17.83 -13.22 -18.78
CA SER A 89 -18.89 -12.41 -18.16
C SER A 89 -19.75 -11.65 -19.17
N SER A 90 -19.57 -11.91 -20.47
CA SER A 90 -20.26 -11.23 -21.57
C SER A 90 -20.06 -9.71 -21.61
N MET A 91 -18.98 -9.21 -21.02
CA MET A 91 -18.59 -7.81 -21.14
C MET A 91 -17.92 -7.57 -22.49
N LEU A 92 -18.31 -6.52 -23.18
CA LEU A 92 -17.68 -6.16 -24.45
C LEU A 92 -16.38 -5.37 -24.20
N ILE A 93 -15.25 -5.94 -24.59
CA ILE A 93 -13.97 -5.22 -24.55
C ILE A 93 -13.97 -4.22 -25.71
N LEU A 94 -13.96 -2.93 -25.36
CA LEU A 94 -13.92 -1.82 -26.33
C LEU A 94 -12.50 -1.56 -26.83
N ASP A 95 -11.54 -1.61 -25.90
CA ASP A 95 -10.12 -1.40 -26.15
C ASP A 95 -9.29 -2.13 -25.09
N ALA A 96 -8.09 -2.56 -25.45
CA ALA A 96 -7.16 -3.23 -24.56
C ALA A 96 -5.71 -2.88 -24.92
N ASP A 97 -5.07 -2.15 -24.02
CA ASP A 97 -3.67 -1.77 -24.11
C ASP A 97 -2.84 -2.58 -23.08
N PRO A 98 -2.21 -3.68 -23.50
CA PRO A 98 -1.41 -4.50 -22.61
C PRO A 98 -0.15 -3.79 -22.12
N ASP A 99 0.38 -2.83 -22.90
CA ASP A 99 1.54 -2.05 -22.50
C ASP A 99 1.20 -1.07 -21.36
N ALA A 100 0.05 -0.40 -21.45
CA ALA A 100 -0.43 0.46 -20.37
C ALA A 100 -1.02 -0.33 -19.20
N GLY A 101 -1.42 -1.58 -19.42
CA GLY A 101 -2.14 -2.40 -18.43
C GLY A 101 -3.62 -2.02 -18.30
N ILE A 102 -4.23 -1.49 -19.37
CA ILE A 102 -5.58 -0.92 -19.33
C ILE A 102 -6.50 -1.69 -20.28
N MET A 103 -7.71 -1.98 -19.83
CA MET A 103 -8.82 -2.45 -20.65
C MET A 103 -10.03 -1.55 -20.42
N HIS A 104 -10.62 -1.07 -21.50
CA HIS A 104 -11.91 -0.39 -21.47
C HIS A 104 -12.99 -1.37 -21.88
N VAL A 105 -14.03 -1.48 -21.06
CA VAL A 105 -15.09 -2.47 -21.28
C VAL A 105 -16.46 -1.83 -21.16
N GLN A 106 -17.38 -2.28 -21.98
CA GLN A 106 -18.79 -1.98 -21.83
C GLN A 106 -19.45 -3.09 -20.99
N TYR A 107 -19.87 -2.73 -19.79
CA TYR A 107 -20.59 -3.61 -18.88
C TYR A 107 -22.07 -3.72 -19.26
N SER A 108 -22.67 -2.60 -19.64
CA SER A 108 -24.04 -2.48 -20.15
C SER A 108 -24.16 -1.26 -21.06
N ASP A 109 -25.33 -1.05 -21.66
CA ASP A 109 -25.59 0.13 -22.51
C ASP A 109 -25.32 1.49 -21.77
N ALA A 110 -25.43 1.49 -20.44
CA ALA A 110 -25.29 2.70 -19.62
C ALA A 110 -23.98 2.75 -18.82
N ILE A 111 -23.23 1.64 -18.75
CA ILE A 111 -22.07 1.52 -17.85
C ILE A 111 -20.85 1.05 -18.63
N ASN A 112 -19.84 1.89 -18.67
CA ASN A 112 -18.51 1.54 -19.13
C ASN A 112 -17.52 1.56 -17.95
N LEU A 113 -16.60 0.62 -17.95
CA LEU A 113 -15.61 0.44 -16.92
C LEU A 113 -14.19 0.48 -17.51
N LYS A 114 -13.25 0.98 -16.73
CA LYS A 114 -11.82 0.89 -16.95
C LYS A 114 -11.24 -0.10 -15.95
N ILE A 115 -10.61 -1.13 -16.46
CA ILE A 115 -9.85 -2.09 -15.68
C ILE A 115 -8.39 -1.73 -15.82
N THR A 116 -7.70 -1.57 -14.70
CA THR A 116 -6.26 -1.26 -14.68
C THR A 116 -5.51 -2.40 -13.99
N ILE A 117 -4.52 -2.96 -14.66
CA ILE A 117 -3.67 -4.05 -14.17
C ILE A 117 -2.27 -3.50 -13.97
N GLU A 118 -1.80 -3.54 -12.75
CA GLU A 118 -0.51 -2.98 -12.35
C GLU A 118 0.32 -4.01 -11.59
N HIS A 119 1.64 -3.82 -11.59
CA HIS A 119 2.51 -4.56 -10.69
C HIS A 119 2.16 -4.20 -9.23
N GLY A 120 2.05 -5.20 -8.37
CA GLY A 120 1.84 -4.97 -6.94
C GLY A 120 3.11 -4.50 -6.25
N ILE A 121 3.04 -4.35 -4.91
CA ILE A 121 4.21 -3.98 -4.10
C ILE A 121 5.17 -5.18 -3.99
N LYS A 122 4.65 -6.37 -3.67
CA LYS A 122 5.41 -7.62 -3.61
C LYS A 122 5.95 -7.99 -4.99
N GLU A 123 7.15 -8.56 -5.04
CA GLU A 123 7.91 -8.77 -6.28
C GLU A 123 7.15 -9.57 -7.35
N ALA A 124 6.41 -10.59 -6.99
CA ALA A 124 5.60 -11.38 -7.92
C ALA A 124 4.12 -11.21 -7.62
N SER A 125 3.61 -9.98 -7.73
CA SER A 125 2.20 -9.70 -7.47
C SER A 125 1.61 -8.72 -8.47
N THR A 126 0.29 -8.77 -8.57
CA THR A 126 -0.55 -7.90 -9.41
C THR A 126 -1.61 -7.22 -8.56
N GLU A 127 -1.90 -6.00 -8.90
CA GLU A 127 -3.08 -5.26 -8.41
C GLU A 127 -4.00 -4.96 -9.60
N ILE A 128 -5.30 -5.27 -9.44
CA ILE A 128 -6.32 -5.05 -10.45
C ILE A 128 -7.34 -4.07 -9.88
N PHE A 129 -7.46 -2.92 -10.52
CA PHE A 129 -8.39 -1.87 -10.17
C PHE A 129 -9.54 -1.81 -11.18
N MET A 130 -10.69 -1.33 -10.70
CA MET A 130 -11.86 -1.08 -11.53
C MET A 130 -12.40 0.32 -11.23
N SER A 131 -12.66 1.09 -12.25
CA SER A 131 -13.26 2.42 -12.15
C SER A 131 -14.24 2.66 -13.28
N SER A 132 -15.08 3.68 -13.13
CA SER A 132 -15.94 4.15 -14.21
C SER A 132 -15.12 4.66 -15.39
N TYR A 133 -15.63 4.48 -16.59
CA TYR A 133 -15.07 5.02 -17.81
C TYR A 133 -16.14 5.75 -18.61
N ASN A 134 -15.80 6.96 -19.07
CA ASN A 134 -16.66 7.70 -20.00
C ASN A 134 -15.91 7.90 -21.32
N PRO A 135 -16.31 7.24 -22.42
CA PRO A 135 -15.64 7.36 -23.71
C PRO A 135 -15.67 8.79 -24.28
N ASP A 136 -16.68 9.59 -23.94
CA ASP A 136 -16.82 10.97 -24.43
C ASP A 136 -15.82 11.94 -23.76
N ASN A 137 -15.18 11.54 -22.67
CA ASN A 137 -14.19 12.31 -21.91
C ASN A 137 -12.81 11.65 -21.87
N ALA A 138 -12.52 10.77 -22.82
CA ALA A 138 -11.27 10.02 -22.86
C ALA A 138 -9.99 10.89 -22.87
N ASP A 139 -10.08 12.10 -23.45
CA ASP A 139 -8.95 13.04 -23.54
C ASP A 139 -8.75 13.92 -22.29
N ASN A 140 -9.72 13.94 -21.37
CA ASN A 140 -9.60 14.67 -20.12
C ASN A 140 -9.26 13.69 -19.00
N ALA A 141 -8.01 13.72 -18.55
CA ALA A 141 -7.51 12.95 -17.41
C ALA A 141 -8.18 13.29 -16.05
N ASP A 142 -9.27 14.05 -16.08
CA ASP A 142 -10.02 14.44 -14.90
C ASP A 142 -11.04 13.34 -14.55
N GLU A 143 -10.55 12.29 -13.88
CA GLU A 143 -11.37 11.18 -13.36
C GLU A 143 -12.50 11.67 -12.44
N SER A 144 -12.43 12.93 -11.98
CA SER A 144 -13.44 13.53 -11.10
C SER A 144 -14.80 13.74 -11.78
N LYS A 145 -14.86 13.72 -13.13
CA LYS A 145 -16.09 13.94 -13.91
C LYS A 145 -16.76 12.66 -14.40
N SER A 146 -16.13 11.49 -14.26
CA SER A 146 -16.81 10.23 -14.47
C SER A 146 -17.84 10.02 -13.36
N ALA A 147 -19.09 9.68 -13.70
CA ALA A 147 -20.07 9.35 -12.70
C ALA A 147 -19.50 8.23 -11.81
N LYS A 148 -19.22 8.55 -10.53
CA LYS A 148 -18.70 7.57 -9.58
C LYS A 148 -19.69 6.40 -9.51
N GLN A 149 -19.22 5.20 -9.82
CA GLN A 149 -20.02 4.01 -9.62
C GLN A 149 -20.21 3.79 -8.12
N ASP A 150 -21.34 3.20 -7.77
CA ASP A 150 -21.61 2.80 -6.40
C ASP A 150 -20.47 1.89 -5.88
N PRO A 151 -19.86 2.21 -4.73
CA PRO A 151 -18.83 1.37 -4.14
C PRO A 151 -19.26 -0.09 -3.94
N GLU A 152 -20.55 -0.34 -3.68
CA GLU A 152 -21.08 -1.69 -3.56
C GLU A 152 -21.05 -2.43 -4.91
N PHE A 153 -21.36 -1.75 -6.00
CA PHE A 153 -21.25 -2.31 -7.35
C PHE A 153 -19.80 -2.70 -7.66
N ILE A 154 -18.85 -1.80 -7.45
CA ILE A 154 -17.42 -2.07 -7.68
C ILE A 154 -16.95 -3.24 -6.81
N GLN A 155 -17.35 -3.29 -5.54
CA GLN A 155 -17.01 -4.39 -4.64
C GLN A 155 -17.55 -5.73 -5.14
N GLN A 156 -18.78 -5.76 -5.62
CA GLN A 156 -19.38 -6.99 -6.16
C GLN A 156 -18.65 -7.46 -7.42
N GLU A 157 -18.33 -6.55 -8.34
CA GLU A 157 -17.62 -6.92 -9.58
C GLU A 157 -16.18 -7.40 -9.30
N LEU A 158 -15.44 -6.69 -8.41
CA LEU A 158 -14.11 -7.14 -7.99
C LEU A 158 -14.17 -8.49 -7.27
N SER A 159 -15.22 -8.78 -6.49
CA SER A 159 -15.40 -10.08 -5.84
C SER A 159 -15.58 -11.21 -6.85
N LYS A 160 -16.25 -10.95 -7.97
CA LYS A 160 -16.38 -11.93 -9.07
C LYS A 160 -15.03 -12.21 -9.73
N ILE A 161 -14.20 -11.18 -9.91
CA ILE A 161 -12.81 -11.35 -10.39
C ILE A 161 -12.03 -12.26 -9.45
N VAL A 162 -12.08 -12.02 -8.12
CA VAL A 162 -11.43 -12.88 -7.13
C VAL A 162 -11.86 -14.32 -7.26
N GLN A 163 -13.18 -14.58 -7.37
CA GLN A 163 -13.71 -15.94 -7.54
C GLN A 163 -13.23 -16.61 -8.82
N PHE A 164 -13.20 -15.84 -9.92
CA PHE A 164 -12.71 -16.33 -11.20
C PHE A 164 -11.24 -16.72 -11.15
N PHE A 165 -10.39 -15.85 -10.60
CA PHE A 165 -8.97 -16.14 -10.41
C PHE A 165 -8.75 -17.39 -9.56
N ALA A 166 -9.45 -17.52 -8.43
CA ALA A 166 -9.33 -18.67 -7.55
C ALA A 166 -9.75 -19.98 -8.23
N SER A 167 -10.79 -19.95 -9.05
CA SER A 167 -11.24 -21.13 -9.80
C SER A 167 -10.35 -21.45 -11.01
N SER A 168 -9.66 -20.45 -11.56
CA SER A 168 -8.85 -20.58 -12.77
C SER A 168 -7.38 -20.89 -12.48
N ALA A 169 -6.92 -20.77 -11.23
CA ALA A 169 -5.52 -20.93 -10.85
C ALA A 169 -4.90 -22.28 -11.28
N SER A 170 -5.70 -23.35 -11.33
CA SER A 170 -5.24 -24.68 -11.75
C SER A 170 -5.32 -24.93 -13.27
N SER A 171 -6.07 -24.11 -14.00
CA SER A 171 -6.37 -24.31 -15.43
C SER A 171 -5.63 -23.35 -16.36
N PHE A 172 -5.03 -22.30 -15.83
CA PHE A 172 -4.40 -21.25 -16.61
C PHE A 172 -2.88 -21.28 -16.45
N SER A 173 -2.16 -21.65 -17.53
CA SER A 173 -0.69 -21.71 -17.54
C SER A 173 -0.07 -20.74 -18.55
N GLY A 174 -0.82 -19.75 -19.03
CA GLY A 174 -0.39 -18.82 -20.06
C GLY A 174 0.11 -17.48 -19.53
N THR A 175 1.13 -16.91 -20.17
CA THR A 175 1.57 -15.52 -19.94
C THR A 175 1.38 -14.72 -21.22
N SER A 176 1.02 -13.44 -21.10
CA SER A 176 0.94 -12.52 -22.23
C SER A 176 2.29 -11.90 -22.52
N LEU A 177 2.86 -12.16 -23.68
CA LEU A 177 4.08 -11.49 -24.15
C LEU A 177 3.85 -9.98 -24.33
N ALA A 178 2.64 -9.59 -24.76
CA ALA A 178 2.28 -8.18 -24.94
C ALA A 178 2.19 -7.38 -23.64
N ALA A 179 1.91 -8.05 -22.50
CA ALA A 179 1.85 -7.41 -21.18
C ALA A 179 3.13 -7.62 -20.35
N GLN A 180 4.21 -8.11 -20.96
CA GLN A 180 5.41 -8.49 -20.21
C GLN A 180 6.16 -7.30 -19.60
N ASN A 181 6.07 -6.12 -20.23
CA ASN A 181 6.67 -4.90 -19.69
C ASN A 181 6.03 -4.42 -18.37
N LEU A 182 4.79 -4.86 -18.07
CA LEU A 182 4.16 -4.57 -16.77
C LEU A 182 4.91 -5.23 -15.60
N ASN A 183 5.61 -6.34 -15.84
CA ASN A 183 6.39 -7.02 -14.82
C ASN A 183 7.59 -6.19 -14.34
N ASP A 184 8.08 -5.25 -15.16
CA ASP A 184 9.21 -4.39 -14.83
C ASP A 184 8.78 -3.11 -14.09
N ARG A 185 7.47 -2.83 -14.04
CA ARG A 185 6.90 -1.64 -13.38
C ARG A 185 6.71 -1.84 -11.88
N LYS A 186 7.75 -2.36 -11.22
CA LYS A 186 7.73 -2.62 -9.77
C LYS A 186 7.41 -1.34 -8.98
N LYS A 187 6.51 -1.47 -8.01
CA LYS A 187 6.14 -0.36 -7.10
C LYS A 187 7.18 -0.12 -6.02
N ALA A 188 7.94 -1.13 -5.63
CA ALA A 188 9.00 -1.02 -4.63
C ALA A 188 10.39 -1.07 -5.30
N LYS A 189 11.29 -0.18 -4.88
CA LYS A 189 12.70 -0.16 -5.29
C LYS A 189 13.57 0.13 -4.10
N ILE A 190 14.68 -0.61 -3.97
CA ILE A 190 15.70 -0.34 -2.95
C ILE A 190 16.89 0.34 -3.61
N PHE A 191 17.43 1.35 -2.98
CA PHE A 191 18.66 2.03 -3.40
C PHE A 191 19.37 2.63 -2.20
N ASN A 192 20.65 2.96 -2.37
CA ASN A 192 21.45 3.58 -1.32
C ASN A 192 21.65 5.08 -1.62
N VAL A 193 21.44 5.90 -0.61
CA VAL A 193 21.72 7.34 -0.63
C VAL A 193 22.63 7.66 0.55
N ASN A 194 23.81 8.19 0.28
CA ASN A 194 24.78 8.55 1.33
C ASN A 194 25.04 7.40 2.32
N ASP A 195 25.20 6.19 1.78
CA ASP A 195 25.46 4.98 2.55
C ASP A 195 24.27 4.50 3.42
N GLN A 196 23.08 5.01 3.21
CA GLN A 196 21.83 4.60 3.84
C GLN A 196 20.93 3.89 2.81
N ALA A 197 20.49 2.68 3.15
CA ALA A 197 19.50 1.97 2.34
C ALA A 197 18.11 2.59 2.50
N ILE A 198 17.39 2.74 1.40
CA ILE A 198 16.07 3.36 1.33
C ILE A 198 15.16 2.49 0.44
N ILE A 199 13.94 2.22 0.89
CA ILE A 199 12.90 1.67 0.03
C ILE A 199 12.07 2.84 -0.50
N GLN A 200 11.96 2.96 -1.81
CA GLN A 200 11.01 3.88 -2.45
C GLN A 200 9.81 3.10 -2.98
N LEU A 201 8.64 3.50 -2.53
CA LEU A 201 7.36 3.03 -3.06
C LEU A 201 6.80 4.05 -4.05
N ASN A 202 6.39 3.61 -5.24
CA ASN A 202 5.61 4.40 -6.18
C ASN A 202 4.14 4.43 -5.74
N LEU A 203 3.90 4.94 -4.55
CA LEU A 203 2.60 5.04 -3.87
C LEU A 203 2.55 6.32 -3.06
N GLY A 204 1.37 6.94 -3.02
CA GLY A 204 1.09 8.05 -2.10
C GLY A 204 1.13 7.58 -0.64
N PHE A 205 1.23 8.56 0.28
CA PHE A 205 1.46 8.33 1.71
C PHE A 205 0.51 7.31 2.33
N ASP A 206 -0.80 7.44 2.13
CA ASP A 206 -1.80 6.58 2.79
C ASP A 206 -1.65 5.10 2.43
N ARG A 207 -1.38 4.80 1.16
CA ARG A 207 -1.13 3.45 0.71
C ARG A 207 0.19 2.90 1.22
N ALA A 208 1.24 3.72 1.20
CA ALA A 208 2.56 3.35 1.72
C ALA A 208 2.51 3.09 3.23
N TRP A 209 1.85 3.98 3.98
CA TRP A 209 1.63 3.84 5.43
C TRP A 209 0.92 2.53 5.76
N SER A 210 -0.16 2.24 5.04
CA SER A 210 -0.93 1.03 5.22
C SER A 210 -0.13 -0.24 4.88
N ALA A 211 0.69 -0.20 3.83
CA ALA A 211 1.56 -1.32 3.46
C ALA A 211 2.64 -1.58 4.52
N VAL A 212 3.28 -0.53 5.04
CA VAL A 212 4.27 -0.66 6.13
C VAL A 212 3.62 -1.18 7.41
N SER A 213 2.47 -0.61 7.82
CA SER A 213 1.73 -1.10 9.00
C SER A 213 1.43 -2.59 8.91
N ARG A 214 1.03 -3.07 7.74
CA ARG A 214 0.77 -4.49 7.52
C ARG A 214 2.04 -5.33 7.53
N ALA A 215 3.13 -4.84 6.93
CA ALA A 215 4.42 -5.50 6.94
C ALA A 215 4.94 -5.68 8.37
N LEU A 216 4.87 -4.64 9.21
CA LEU A 216 5.25 -4.71 10.62
C LEU A 216 4.42 -5.76 11.39
N LYS A 217 3.10 -5.77 11.16
CA LYS A 217 2.21 -6.76 11.78
C LYS A 217 2.52 -8.18 11.30
N ALA A 218 2.77 -8.37 10.00
CA ALA A 218 3.10 -9.68 9.43
C ALA A 218 4.46 -10.21 9.94
N GLY A 219 5.42 -9.31 10.19
CA GLY A 219 6.72 -9.63 10.78
C GLY A 219 6.72 -9.75 12.30
N ASN A 220 5.58 -9.61 12.96
CA ASN A 220 5.49 -9.52 14.43
C ASN A 220 6.42 -8.45 15.03
N ILE A 221 6.68 -7.37 14.28
CA ILE A 221 7.48 -6.25 14.73
C ILE A 221 6.60 -5.34 15.58
N THR A 222 6.96 -5.19 16.84
CA THR A 222 6.15 -4.41 17.80
C THR A 222 6.39 -2.91 17.57
N SER A 223 5.31 -2.17 17.31
CA SER A 223 5.34 -0.71 17.28
C SER A 223 5.13 -0.20 18.70
N ASN A 224 6.13 0.50 19.25
CA ASN A 224 6.10 1.10 20.59
C ASN A 224 5.32 2.42 20.58
N ASP A 225 5.45 3.18 19.48
CA ASP A 225 4.74 4.43 19.24
C ASP A 225 4.53 4.66 17.75
N ILE A 226 3.48 5.40 17.41
CA ILE A 226 3.06 5.67 16.03
C ILE A 226 2.66 7.14 15.91
N ASP A 227 3.43 7.89 15.12
CA ASP A 227 3.12 9.27 14.75
C ASP A 227 2.87 9.36 13.24
N ARG A 228 1.60 9.25 12.87
CA ARG A 228 1.22 9.27 11.46
C ARG A 228 1.39 10.64 10.81
N ASP A 229 1.16 11.70 11.56
CA ASP A 229 1.23 13.06 11.02
C ASP A 229 2.66 13.40 10.58
N ASN A 230 3.64 12.86 11.29
CA ASN A 230 5.06 12.97 10.95
C ASN A 230 5.60 11.76 10.16
N GLY A 231 4.77 10.76 9.89
CA GLY A 231 5.15 9.57 9.12
C GLY A 231 6.10 8.63 9.87
N ILE A 232 5.99 8.52 11.20
CA ILE A 232 6.95 7.81 12.04
C ILE A 232 6.32 6.59 12.72
N PHE A 233 7.03 5.46 12.68
CA PHE A 233 6.83 4.33 13.59
C PHE A 233 8.09 4.19 14.45
N LEU A 234 7.92 4.08 15.76
CA LEU A 234 8.95 3.64 16.69
C LEU A 234 8.74 2.16 16.97
N VAL A 235 9.74 1.34 16.69
CA VAL A 235 9.62 -0.12 16.76
C VAL A 235 10.77 -0.74 17.55
N SER A 236 10.48 -1.85 18.23
CA SER A 236 11.49 -2.71 18.82
C SER A 236 11.71 -3.92 17.89
N TYR A 237 12.96 -4.17 17.54
CA TYR A 237 13.35 -5.28 16.68
C TYR A 237 14.66 -5.94 17.13
N SER A 238 14.76 -7.26 17.00
CA SER A 238 15.96 -8.02 17.26
C SER A 238 16.24 -8.98 16.11
N VAL A 239 17.41 -8.87 15.51
CA VAL A 239 17.87 -9.74 14.42
C VAL A 239 18.08 -11.19 14.91
N GLU A 240 18.45 -11.35 16.18
CA GLU A 240 18.72 -12.69 16.75
C GLU A 240 17.45 -13.53 16.95
N SER A 241 16.28 -12.91 17.10
CA SER A 241 15.04 -13.64 17.30
C SER A 241 14.62 -14.46 16.07
N GLU A 242 15.00 -14.03 14.87
CA GLU A 242 14.68 -14.74 13.62
C GLU A 242 15.58 -15.94 13.36
N SER A 243 16.88 -15.83 13.67
CA SER A 243 17.80 -16.94 13.47
C SER A 243 17.50 -18.13 14.40
N LYS A 244 16.98 -17.85 15.60
CA LYS A 244 16.58 -18.88 16.57
C LYS A 244 15.27 -19.57 16.21
N SER A 245 14.32 -18.88 15.62
CA SER A 245 13.07 -19.48 15.14
C SER A 245 13.32 -20.50 14.03
N TRP A 246 14.28 -20.28 13.16
CA TRP A 246 14.70 -21.23 12.13
C TRP A 246 15.42 -22.44 12.74
N PHE A 247 16.28 -22.25 13.74
CA PHE A 247 17.02 -23.34 14.38
C PHE A 247 16.18 -24.17 15.38
N SER A 248 15.14 -23.60 15.98
CA SER A 248 14.26 -24.35 16.88
C SER A 248 13.47 -25.45 16.17
N PHE A 249 13.28 -25.32 14.85
CA PHE A 249 12.61 -26.34 14.04
C PHE A 249 13.51 -27.55 13.73
N LEU A 250 14.83 -27.45 13.91
CA LEU A 250 15.80 -28.49 13.57
C LEU A 250 16.33 -29.27 14.77
N ASN A 251 16.05 -28.88 16.01
CA ASN A 251 16.52 -29.57 17.20
C ASN A 251 15.44 -30.48 17.81
N PHE A 252 15.48 -31.74 17.42
CA PHE A 252 14.81 -32.84 18.12
C PHE A 252 15.73 -33.39 19.22
N ASN A 253 16.05 -32.63 20.27
CA ASN A 253 16.55 -33.24 21.52
C ASN A 253 16.30 -32.28 22.69
N ASP A 254 15.54 -32.82 23.64
CA ASP A 254 15.28 -32.25 24.96
C ASP A 254 16.58 -32.06 25.75
N GLU A 255 17.04 -30.83 25.89
CA GLU A 255 17.82 -30.41 27.05
C GLU A 255 17.35 -28.99 27.44
N GLU A 256 17.07 -28.82 28.72
CA GLU A 256 16.57 -27.61 29.34
C GLU A 256 17.44 -26.41 28.96
N ILE A 257 16.95 -25.60 28.01
CA ILE A 257 17.57 -24.33 27.67
C ILE A 257 17.14 -23.32 28.75
N ASN A 258 18.08 -22.91 29.57
CA ASN A 258 17.90 -21.83 30.54
C ASN A 258 17.29 -20.60 29.87
N ASP A 259 16.10 -20.23 30.29
CA ASP A 259 15.27 -19.12 29.77
C ASP A 259 15.95 -17.75 29.87
N SER A 260 17.06 -17.65 30.59
CA SER A 260 17.81 -16.41 30.80
C SER A 260 18.78 -16.02 29.65
N LEU A 261 18.98 -16.92 28.65
CA LEU A 261 19.86 -16.68 27.50
C LEU A 261 19.09 -16.30 26.21
N LEU A 262 17.75 -16.19 26.28
CA LEU A 262 16.88 -16.07 25.12
C LEU A 262 16.39 -14.65 24.83
N LEU A 263 16.75 -13.67 25.65
CA LEU A 263 16.47 -12.26 25.41
C LEU A 263 17.71 -11.63 24.75
N GLY A 264 17.81 -11.77 23.45
CA GLY A 264 18.58 -10.79 22.66
C GLY A 264 17.98 -9.43 22.96
N GLU A 265 18.78 -8.47 23.41
CA GLU A 265 18.29 -7.10 23.64
C GLU A 265 17.67 -6.60 22.34
N SER A 266 16.36 -6.30 22.37
CA SER A 266 15.70 -5.66 21.24
C SER A 266 16.17 -4.21 21.19
N ALA A 267 16.71 -3.80 20.06
CA ALA A 267 17.08 -2.42 19.83
C ALA A 267 15.87 -1.60 19.35
N GLU A 268 15.89 -0.30 19.60
CA GLU A 268 14.86 0.62 19.13
C GLU A 268 15.25 1.26 17.80
N PHE A 269 14.28 1.30 16.88
CA PHE A 269 14.44 1.86 15.55
C PHE A 269 13.28 2.82 15.27
N ARG A 270 13.60 3.84 14.46
CA ARG A 270 12.64 4.74 13.87
C ARG A 270 12.48 4.42 12.39
N ILE A 271 11.26 4.12 11.97
CA ILE A 271 10.89 3.99 10.56
C ILE A 271 10.21 5.29 10.15
N LEU A 272 10.80 6.00 9.19
CA LEU A 272 10.30 7.27 8.68
C LEU A 272 9.76 7.09 7.25
N LEU A 273 8.54 7.54 7.01
CA LEU A 273 7.91 7.61 5.70
C LEU A 273 7.88 9.05 5.22
N GLU A 274 8.67 9.34 4.21
CA GLU A 274 8.69 10.67 3.57
C GLU A 274 7.99 10.60 2.21
N SER A 275 6.85 11.26 2.09
CA SER A 275 6.08 11.28 0.85
C SER A 275 6.32 12.58 0.07
N LYS A 276 6.56 12.43 -1.23
CA LYS A 276 6.66 13.53 -2.18
C LYS A 276 5.95 13.16 -3.48
N ASN A 277 4.89 13.88 -3.80
CA ASN A 277 3.99 13.53 -4.90
C ASN A 277 3.43 12.11 -4.68
N ASP A 278 3.43 11.27 -5.72
CA ASP A 278 2.95 9.88 -5.67
C ASP A 278 4.04 8.86 -5.29
N LYS A 279 5.09 9.30 -4.57
CA LYS A 279 6.17 8.43 -4.11
C LYS A 279 6.40 8.61 -2.63
N THR A 280 6.67 7.52 -1.94
CA THR A 280 6.99 7.50 -0.53
C THR A 280 8.29 6.74 -0.31
N ASN A 281 9.24 7.38 0.36
CA ASN A 281 10.48 6.77 0.81
C ASN A 281 10.29 6.21 2.22
N ILE A 282 10.80 5.01 2.46
CA ILE A 282 10.85 4.37 3.77
C ILE A 282 12.32 4.33 4.17
N ILE A 283 12.63 4.91 5.31
CA ILE A 283 13.96 5.03 5.88
C ILE A 283 13.92 4.41 7.26
N VAL A 284 14.94 3.65 7.62
CA VAL A 284 15.08 3.08 8.96
C VAL A 284 16.32 3.66 9.62
N ASP A 285 16.13 4.34 10.75
CA ASP A 285 17.20 4.85 11.59
C ASP A 285 17.30 4.02 12.87
N SER A 286 18.52 3.68 13.26
CA SER A 286 18.77 3.08 14.56
C SER A 286 18.77 4.16 15.65
N LEU A 287 18.03 3.94 16.72
CA LEU A 287 18.06 4.78 17.93
C LEU A 287 18.98 4.19 19.00
N GLU A 288 18.98 2.87 19.17
CA GLU A 288 19.78 2.16 20.18
C GLU A 288 20.56 0.96 19.61
N GLY A 289 20.38 0.64 18.32
CA GLY A 289 21.04 -0.47 17.63
C GLY A 289 22.17 -0.03 16.71
N THR A 290 22.64 -0.96 15.90
CA THR A 290 23.64 -0.72 14.86
C THR A 290 23.00 -0.35 13.53
N LYS A 291 23.80 0.17 12.61
CA LYS A 291 23.36 0.44 11.23
C LYS A 291 22.99 -0.87 10.50
N GLU A 292 23.77 -1.92 10.73
CA GLU A 292 23.56 -3.23 10.14
C GLU A 292 22.19 -3.82 10.55
N GLU A 293 21.77 -3.59 11.79
CA GLU A 293 20.45 -4.00 12.28
C GLU A 293 19.34 -3.15 11.67
N ALA A 294 19.56 -1.84 11.46
CA ALA A 294 18.61 -0.99 10.74
C ALA A 294 18.43 -1.43 9.27
N ASP A 295 19.52 -1.77 8.59
CA ASP A 295 19.50 -2.30 7.23
C ASP A 295 18.81 -3.67 7.16
N ALA A 296 19.00 -4.53 8.17
CA ALA A 296 18.32 -5.82 8.29
C ALA A 296 16.79 -5.62 8.50
N LEU A 297 16.41 -4.69 9.38
CA LEU A 297 14.99 -4.35 9.57
C LEU A 297 14.35 -3.79 8.29
N LEU A 298 15.06 -2.91 7.56
CA LEU A 298 14.60 -2.39 6.28
C LEU A 298 14.39 -3.52 5.25
N SER A 299 15.34 -4.45 5.19
CA SER A 299 15.25 -5.61 4.30
C SER A 299 14.05 -6.50 4.66
N LYS A 300 13.81 -6.70 5.96
CA LYS A 300 12.65 -7.46 6.44
C LYS A 300 11.33 -6.78 6.10
N ILE A 301 11.26 -5.47 6.27
CA ILE A 301 10.08 -4.69 5.85
C ILE A 301 9.85 -4.88 4.35
N ASN A 302 10.88 -4.77 3.52
CA ASN A 302 10.76 -4.93 2.07
C ASN A 302 10.23 -6.33 1.67
N GLU A 303 10.68 -7.38 2.34
CA GLU A 303 10.20 -8.75 2.11
C GLU A 303 8.71 -8.91 2.42
N LEU A 304 8.23 -8.21 3.46
CA LEU A 304 6.87 -8.32 3.97
C LEU A 304 5.90 -7.31 3.32
N LEU A 305 6.40 -6.32 2.58
CA LEU A 305 5.56 -5.37 1.84
C LEU A 305 4.69 -6.10 0.81
N SER A 306 3.38 -5.84 0.86
CA SER A 306 2.42 -6.45 -0.07
C SER A 306 1.17 -5.61 -0.28
#